data_99ca7f2d8b1cb1a376d6ff1fceae02cf
#
_entry.id   99ca7f2d8b1cb1a376d6ff1fceae02cf
#
_cell.length_a   1.000
_cell.length_b   1.000
_cell.length_c   1.000
_cell.angle_alpha   90.00
_cell.angle_beta   90.00
_cell.angle_gamma   90.00
#
_symmetry.space_group_name_H-M   'P 1'
#
loop_
_entity.id
_entity.type
_entity.pdbx_description
1 polymer ?
#
loop_
_entity_poly.entity_id
_entity_poly.type
_entity_poly.pdbx_seq_one_letter_code
_entity_poly.pdbx_strand_id
1 'polypeptide(L)'
;MNKSDQELKKQETEISKNLAYVFVPIAIVLLIIAIYQNNSLDYKREKYFESKQTEFKGKITAKKEEGDYTRAPRFMILNDYNEVRIPNEIYYQINVGDSVFKERGKDSAYYFLKNGKVLIQDCNEYLREDYLKVKRKKNSK
;
A
#
# COMPACT_ATOMS: atom_id res chain seq x y z
N MET A 1 4.83 46.83 22.26
CA MET A 1 3.84 45.75 22.34
C MET A 1 2.74 46.17 23.31
N ASN A 2 1.53 46.37 22.78
CA ASN A 2 0.38 46.86 23.58
C ASN A 2 -0.08 45.84 24.61
N LYS A 3 -0.66 46.28 25.75
CA LYS A 3 -1.22 45.40 26.77
C LYS A 3 -2.23 44.39 26.20
N SER A 4 -3.02 44.81 25.21
CA SER A 4 -3.99 43.94 24.51
C SER A 4 -3.33 42.79 23.74
N ASP A 5 -2.15 42.99 23.14
CA ASP A 5 -1.42 41.97 22.41
C ASP A 5 -0.85 40.89 23.35
N GLN A 6 -0.48 41.29 24.57
CA GLN A 6 -0.02 40.36 25.59
C GLN A 6 -1.15 39.52 26.17
N GLU A 7 -2.32 40.10 26.36
CA GLU A 7 -3.52 39.36 26.81
C GLU A 7 -4.04 38.38 25.76
N LEU A 8 -4.05 38.77 24.48
CA LEU A 8 -4.40 37.88 23.38
C LEU A 8 -3.44 36.68 23.28
N LYS A 9 -2.14 36.89 23.32
CA LYS A 9 -1.16 35.81 23.34
C LYS A 9 -1.29 34.87 24.52
N LYS A 10 -1.66 35.41 25.69
CA LYS A 10 -1.89 34.58 26.87
C LYS A 10 -3.14 33.72 26.75
N GLN A 11 -4.22 34.28 26.22
CA GLN A 11 -5.44 33.55 25.92
C GLN A 11 -5.24 32.45 24.85
N GLU A 12 -4.53 32.76 23.75
CA GLU A 12 -4.19 31.77 22.72
C GLU A 12 -3.34 30.63 23.31
N THR A 13 -2.42 30.92 24.19
CA THR A 13 -1.58 29.89 24.84
C THR A 13 -2.39 29.02 25.79
N GLU A 14 -3.32 29.59 26.56
CA GLU A 14 -4.20 28.83 27.45
C GLU A 14 -5.21 27.96 26.68
N ILE A 15 -5.80 28.49 25.62
CA ILE A 15 -6.69 27.74 24.73
C ILE A 15 -5.94 26.58 24.09
N SER A 16 -4.75 26.83 23.57
CA SER A 16 -3.90 25.82 22.93
C SER A 16 -3.51 24.69 23.89
N LYS A 17 -3.18 25.03 25.15
CA LYS A 17 -2.89 24.04 26.19
C LYS A 17 -4.13 23.20 26.55
N ASN A 18 -5.29 23.82 26.73
CA ASN A 18 -6.51 23.12 27.05
C ASN A 18 -6.97 22.20 25.91
N LEU A 19 -6.84 22.65 24.68
CA LEU A 19 -7.06 21.82 23.49
C LEU A 19 -6.11 20.62 23.46
N ALA A 20 -4.83 20.82 23.73
CA ALA A 20 -3.85 19.74 23.76
C ALA A 20 -4.19 18.68 24.83
N TYR A 21 -4.63 19.07 26.01
CA TYR A 21 -5.04 18.13 27.07
C TYR A 21 -6.21 17.23 26.67
N VAL A 22 -7.09 17.69 25.79
CA VAL A 22 -8.23 16.90 25.31
C VAL A 22 -7.84 16.08 24.06
N PHE A 23 -7.18 16.70 23.10
CA PHE A 23 -6.89 16.04 21.81
C PHE A 23 -5.75 15.03 21.86
N VAL A 24 -4.73 15.26 22.70
CA VAL A 24 -3.60 14.33 22.81
C VAL A 24 -4.02 12.94 23.32
N PRO A 25 -4.80 12.82 24.41
CA PRO A 25 -5.28 11.50 24.84
C PRO A 25 -6.15 10.80 23.78
N ILE A 26 -7.03 11.54 23.12
CA ILE A 26 -7.88 11.00 22.05
C ILE A 26 -7.01 10.49 20.90
N ALA A 27 -6.01 11.25 20.47
CA ALA A 27 -5.10 10.84 19.41
C ALA A 27 -4.30 9.57 19.79
N ILE A 28 -3.87 9.45 21.05
CA ILE A 28 -3.18 8.25 21.56
C ILE A 28 -4.10 7.03 21.52
N VAL A 29 -5.35 7.17 21.98
CA VAL A 29 -6.33 6.06 21.93
C VAL A 29 -6.60 5.62 20.49
N LEU A 30 -6.80 6.57 19.56
CA LEU A 30 -7.00 6.27 18.16
C LEU A 30 -5.78 5.57 17.54
N LEU A 31 -4.56 5.97 17.90
CA LEU A 31 -3.32 5.34 17.48
C LEU A 31 -3.24 3.89 17.97
N ILE A 32 -3.57 3.64 19.24
CA ILE A 32 -3.57 2.29 19.82
C ILE A 32 -4.58 1.40 19.10
N ILE A 33 -5.78 1.90 18.83
CA ILE A 33 -6.83 1.18 18.09
C ILE A 33 -6.35 0.87 16.67
N ALA A 34 -5.77 1.83 15.99
CA ALA A 34 -5.25 1.66 14.63
C ALA A 34 -4.11 0.61 14.57
N ILE A 35 -3.19 0.63 15.52
CA ILE A 35 -2.11 -0.37 15.63
C ILE A 35 -2.68 -1.76 15.91
N TYR A 36 -3.65 -1.86 16.82
CA TYR A 36 -4.28 -3.14 17.15
C TYR A 36 -5.03 -3.73 15.96
N GLN A 37 -5.84 -2.94 15.25
CA GLN A 37 -6.57 -3.36 14.07
C GLN A 37 -5.61 -3.79 12.93
N ASN A 38 -4.58 -3.00 12.68
CA ASN A 38 -3.61 -3.28 11.62
C ASN A 38 -2.80 -4.57 11.86
N ASN A 39 -2.65 -5.00 13.12
CA ASN A 39 -1.96 -6.22 13.49
C ASN A 39 -2.91 -7.41 13.73
N SER A 40 -4.21 -7.26 13.55
CA SER A 40 -5.16 -8.35 13.75
C SER A 40 -5.03 -9.42 12.65
N LEU A 41 -5.28 -10.68 13.03
CA LEU A 41 -5.25 -11.80 12.09
C LEU A 41 -6.29 -11.62 10.97
N ASP A 42 -7.48 -11.14 11.33
CA ASP A 42 -8.59 -10.96 10.40
C ASP A 42 -8.28 -9.89 9.36
N TYR A 43 -7.71 -8.76 9.77
CA TYR A 43 -7.26 -7.71 8.85
C TYR A 43 -6.19 -8.22 7.87
N LYS A 44 -5.17 -8.94 8.36
CA LYS A 44 -4.10 -9.50 7.51
C LYS A 44 -4.64 -10.55 6.53
N ARG A 45 -5.57 -11.38 7.01
CA ARG A 45 -6.27 -12.36 6.19
C ARG A 45 -7.05 -11.68 5.07
N GLU A 46 -7.90 -10.70 5.41
CA GLU A 46 -8.71 -9.95 4.46
C GLU A 46 -7.87 -9.30 3.38
N LYS A 47 -6.83 -8.55 3.76
CA LYS A 47 -5.87 -7.93 2.85
C LYS A 47 -5.25 -8.92 1.86
N TYR A 48 -4.81 -10.08 2.35
CA TYR A 48 -4.23 -11.11 1.49
C TYR A 48 -5.28 -11.67 0.52
N PHE A 49 -6.47 -12.01 1.00
CA PHE A 49 -7.52 -12.57 0.15
C PHE A 49 -8.08 -11.56 -0.85
N GLU A 50 -8.23 -10.30 -0.49
CA GLU A 50 -8.61 -9.24 -1.43
C GLU A 50 -7.58 -9.10 -2.56
N SER A 51 -6.31 -9.01 -2.22
CA SER A 51 -5.24 -8.94 -3.22
C SER A 51 -5.19 -10.17 -4.13
N LYS A 52 -5.50 -11.35 -3.58
CA LYS A 52 -5.58 -12.60 -4.33
C LYS A 52 -6.72 -12.60 -5.34
N GLN A 53 -7.83 -11.91 -5.05
CA GLN A 53 -8.98 -11.80 -5.96
C GLN A 53 -8.76 -10.81 -7.10
N THR A 54 -7.71 -10.00 -7.08
CA THR A 54 -7.40 -9.14 -8.21
C THR A 54 -7.02 -9.95 -9.44
N GLU A 55 -7.58 -9.57 -10.57
CA GLU A 55 -7.26 -10.17 -11.87
C GLU A 55 -6.93 -9.07 -12.87
N PHE A 56 -6.02 -9.34 -13.75
CA PHE A 56 -5.71 -8.47 -14.88
C PHE A 56 -5.11 -9.27 -16.02
N LYS A 57 -5.44 -8.85 -17.23
CA LYS A 57 -4.89 -9.42 -18.44
C LYS A 57 -4.88 -8.38 -19.56
N GLY A 58 -3.92 -8.44 -20.41
CA GLY A 58 -3.87 -7.58 -21.58
C GLY A 58 -2.47 -7.36 -22.10
N LYS A 59 -2.41 -6.52 -23.12
CA LYS A 59 -1.17 -6.04 -23.71
C LYS A 59 -0.73 -4.77 -23.01
N ILE A 60 0.54 -4.66 -22.70
CA ILE A 60 1.13 -3.46 -22.12
C ILE A 60 1.21 -2.38 -23.19
N THR A 61 0.46 -1.30 -23.03
CA THR A 61 0.40 -0.18 -23.97
C THR A 61 1.27 0.99 -23.56
N ALA A 62 1.53 1.15 -22.25
CA ALA A 62 2.44 2.15 -21.73
C ALA A 62 3.03 1.74 -20.39
N LYS A 63 4.10 2.43 -19.99
CA LYS A 63 4.74 2.34 -18.67
C LYS A 63 4.78 3.73 -18.07
N LYS A 64 4.49 3.83 -16.75
CA LYS A 64 4.46 5.10 -16.03
C LYS A 64 5.27 4.98 -14.74
N GLU A 65 5.98 6.04 -14.41
CA GLU A 65 6.69 6.21 -13.15
C GLU A 65 6.24 7.52 -12.49
N GLU A 66 5.84 7.46 -11.23
CA GLU A 66 5.38 8.63 -10.47
C GLU A 66 6.51 9.18 -9.60
N GLY A 67 7.32 10.09 -10.18
CA GLY A 67 8.42 10.78 -9.51
C GLY A 67 9.81 10.24 -9.86
N ASP A 68 10.82 11.06 -9.58
CA ASP A 68 12.22 10.82 -9.98
C ASP A 68 13.06 10.18 -8.84
N TYR A 69 12.44 9.54 -7.87
CA TYR A 69 13.16 8.95 -6.73
C TYR A 69 13.16 7.41 -6.80
N THR A 70 14.16 6.79 -6.22
CA THR A 70 14.44 5.34 -6.31
C THR A 70 13.26 4.44 -5.93
N ARG A 71 12.37 4.90 -5.06
CA ARG A 71 11.18 4.16 -4.60
C ARG A 71 9.89 4.68 -5.21
N ALA A 72 9.97 5.42 -6.31
CA ALA A 72 8.79 5.93 -7.01
C ALA A 72 7.87 4.77 -7.40
N PRO A 73 6.54 4.92 -7.23
CA PRO A 73 5.59 3.93 -7.71
C PRO A 73 5.70 3.76 -9.23
N ARG A 74 5.71 2.50 -9.68
CA ARG A 74 5.78 2.15 -11.09
C ARG A 74 4.56 1.38 -11.52
N PHE A 75 4.09 1.69 -12.69
CA PHE A 75 2.85 1.17 -13.24
C PHE A 75 3.04 0.71 -14.68
N MET A 76 2.30 -0.32 -15.05
CA MET A 76 2.03 -0.68 -16.43
C MET A 76 0.57 -0.32 -16.77
N ILE A 77 0.34 0.12 -17.99
CA ILE A 77 -0.98 0.42 -18.51
C ILE A 77 -1.36 -0.69 -19.49
N LEU A 78 -2.49 -1.33 -19.24
CA LEU A 78 -3.00 -2.43 -20.03
C LEU A 78 -4.16 -1.98 -20.91
N ASN A 79 -4.10 -2.30 -22.21
CA ASN A 79 -5.18 -2.01 -23.16
C ASN A 79 -5.66 -0.55 -23.09
N ASP A 80 -4.74 0.39 -22.84
CA ASP A 80 -4.93 1.84 -22.74
C ASP A 80 -5.77 2.34 -21.54
N TYR A 81 -6.25 1.46 -20.66
CA TYR A 81 -7.19 1.86 -19.59
C TYR A 81 -6.82 1.37 -18.19
N ASN A 82 -6.28 0.17 -18.05
CA ASN A 82 -6.01 -0.42 -16.74
C ASN A 82 -4.60 -0.11 -16.27
N GLU A 83 -4.49 0.71 -15.23
CA GLU A 83 -3.22 1.01 -14.55
C GLU A 83 -2.97 -0.02 -13.45
N VAL A 84 -1.90 -0.78 -13.57
CA VAL A 84 -1.50 -1.82 -12.60
C VAL A 84 -0.15 -1.48 -12.04
N ARG A 85 -0.07 -1.36 -10.70
CA ARG A 85 1.20 -1.16 -10.01
C ARG A 85 2.04 -2.42 -10.03
N ILE A 86 3.32 -2.26 -10.33
CA ILE A 86 4.27 -3.36 -10.44
C ILE A 86 5.59 -3.05 -9.69
N PRO A 87 6.31 -4.06 -9.21
CA PRO A 87 7.62 -3.86 -8.59
C PRO A 87 8.68 -3.44 -9.60
N ASN A 88 9.74 -2.82 -9.09
CA ASN A 88 10.82 -2.30 -9.90
C ASN A 88 11.48 -3.38 -10.77
N GLU A 89 11.68 -4.56 -10.20
CA GLU A 89 12.32 -5.69 -10.86
C GLU A 89 11.56 -6.10 -12.14
N ILE A 90 10.24 -6.05 -12.09
CA ILE A 90 9.38 -6.34 -13.23
C ILE A 90 9.35 -5.15 -14.20
N TYR A 91 9.24 -3.93 -13.68
CA TYR A 91 9.15 -2.71 -14.49
C TYR A 91 10.31 -2.58 -15.50
N TYR A 92 11.53 -2.90 -15.07
CA TYR A 92 12.71 -2.81 -15.95
C TYR A 92 12.85 -3.97 -16.92
N GLN A 93 12.16 -5.08 -16.70
CA GLN A 93 12.24 -6.26 -17.58
C GLN A 93 11.15 -6.30 -18.65
N ILE A 94 10.00 -5.66 -18.40
CA ILE A 94 8.89 -5.61 -19.37
C ILE A 94 8.96 -4.41 -20.29
N ASN A 95 8.38 -4.54 -21.47
CA ASN A 95 8.32 -3.50 -22.49
C ASN A 95 6.90 -3.30 -23.01
N VAL A 96 6.67 -2.16 -23.63
CA VAL A 96 5.44 -1.90 -24.38
C VAL A 96 5.28 -2.95 -25.47
N GLY A 97 4.09 -3.57 -25.50
CA GLY A 97 3.74 -4.64 -26.42
C GLY A 97 3.94 -6.04 -25.88
N ASP A 98 4.53 -6.22 -24.68
CA ASP A 98 4.45 -7.47 -23.94
C ASP A 98 3.04 -7.72 -23.44
N SER A 99 2.72 -8.95 -23.08
CA SER A 99 1.41 -9.33 -22.55
C SER A 99 1.52 -9.80 -21.11
N VAL A 100 0.48 -9.59 -20.34
CA VAL A 100 0.44 -10.04 -18.95
C VAL A 100 -0.89 -10.73 -18.65
N PHE A 101 -0.84 -11.68 -17.73
CA PHE A 101 -1.99 -12.42 -17.26
C PHE A 101 -1.85 -12.74 -15.76
N LYS A 102 -2.86 -12.38 -14.97
CA LYS A 102 -3.06 -12.81 -13.60
C LYS A 102 -4.50 -13.25 -13.42
N GLU A 103 -4.66 -14.50 -13.02
CA GLU A 103 -5.97 -15.11 -12.76
C GLU A 103 -6.47 -14.75 -11.35
N ARG A 104 -7.77 -14.58 -11.23
CA ARG A 104 -8.44 -14.41 -9.94
C ARG A 104 -8.18 -15.62 -9.03
N GLY A 105 -7.90 -15.38 -7.77
CA GLY A 105 -7.63 -16.46 -6.81
C GLY A 105 -6.22 -17.07 -6.90
N LYS A 106 -5.36 -16.58 -7.79
CA LYS A 106 -3.95 -16.98 -7.88
C LYS A 106 -3.03 -15.90 -7.33
N ASP A 107 -1.87 -16.32 -6.84
CA ASP A 107 -0.86 -15.39 -6.32
C ASP A 107 0.07 -14.88 -7.42
N SER A 108 0.21 -15.64 -8.52
CA SER A 108 1.19 -15.38 -9.56
C SER A 108 0.61 -14.62 -10.75
N ALA A 109 1.39 -13.68 -11.27
CA ALA A 109 1.21 -13.06 -12.57
C ALA A 109 2.29 -13.54 -13.54
N TYR A 110 1.91 -13.72 -14.81
CA TYR A 110 2.74 -14.19 -15.89
C TYR A 110 2.91 -13.10 -16.93
N TYR A 111 4.15 -12.77 -17.27
CA TYR A 111 4.48 -11.75 -18.27
C TYR A 111 5.11 -12.46 -19.47
N PHE A 112 4.48 -12.37 -20.61
CA PHE A 112 4.92 -12.96 -21.89
C PHE A 112 5.64 -11.90 -22.70
N LEU A 113 6.97 -11.97 -22.71
CA LEU A 113 7.79 -11.01 -23.40
C LEU A 113 7.85 -11.31 -24.90
N LYS A 114 8.03 -10.28 -25.73
CA LYS A 114 8.16 -10.41 -27.18
C LYS A 114 9.31 -11.32 -27.64
N ASN A 115 10.34 -11.46 -26.81
CA ASN A 115 11.47 -12.36 -27.07
C ASN A 115 11.19 -13.84 -26.74
N GLY A 116 9.96 -14.19 -26.38
CA GLY A 116 9.55 -15.54 -26.00
C GLY A 116 9.82 -15.93 -24.54
N LYS A 117 10.47 -15.05 -23.75
CA LYS A 117 10.69 -15.30 -22.33
C LYS A 117 9.39 -15.06 -21.53
N VAL A 118 9.16 -15.90 -20.53
CA VAL A 118 8.08 -15.72 -19.55
C VAL A 118 8.67 -15.34 -18.22
N LEU A 119 8.21 -14.22 -17.64
CA LEU A 119 8.52 -13.85 -16.27
C LEU A 119 7.33 -14.23 -15.37
N ILE A 120 7.62 -14.72 -14.18
CA ILE A 120 6.61 -15.07 -13.18
C ILE A 120 6.87 -14.20 -11.96
N GLN A 121 5.83 -13.52 -11.50
CA GLN A 121 5.86 -12.70 -10.29
C GLN A 121 4.87 -13.25 -9.27
N ASP A 122 5.29 -13.47 -8.04
CA ASP A 122 4.38 -13.64 -6.91
C ASP A 122 3.91 -12.25 -6.45
N CYS A 123 2.66 -11.92 -6.76
CA CYS A 123 2.07 -10.62 -6.43
C CYS A 123 1.70 -10.48 -4.95
N ASN A 124 1.62 -11.58 -4.22
CA ASN A 124 1.07 -11.63 -2.86
C ASN A 124 2.04 -12.17 -1.82
N GLU A 125 3.30 -12.40 -2.16
CA GLU A 125 4.32 -12.97 -1.27
C GLU A 125 4.35 -12.26 0.08
N TYR A 126 4.49 -10.94 0.07
CA TYR A 126 4.54 -10.14 1.30
C TYR A 126 3.26 -10.26 2.15
N LEU A 127 2.09 -10.12 1.52
CA LEU A 127 0.80 -10.20 2.24
C LEU A 127 0.53 -11.61 2.79
N ARG A 128 0.90 -12.64 2.03
CA ARG A 128 0.79 -14.03 2.43
C ARG A 128 1.69 -14.33 3.61
N GLU A 129 2.94 -13.92 3.57
CA GLU A 129 3.88 -14.14 4.68
C GLU A 129 3.48 -13.39 5.94
N ASP A 130 3.02 -12.14 5.81
CA ASP A 130 2.56 -11.34 6.93
C ASP A 130 1.33 -11.98 7.61
N TYR A 131 0.36 -12.46 6.82
CA TYR A 131 -0.77 -13.23 7.32
C TYR A 131 -0.33 -14.52 8.04
N LEU A 132 0.54 -15.31 7.43
CA LEU A 132 1.03 -16.58 8.01
C LEU A 132 1.81 -16.36 9.29
N LYS A 133 2.60 -15.30 9.38
CA LYS A 133 3.34 -14.92 10.58
C LYS A 133 2.43 -14.65 11.77
N VAL A 134 1.36 -13.89 11.57
CA VAL A 134 0.37 -13.59 12.63
C VAL A 134 -0.42 -14.85 13.00
N LYS A 135 -0.80 -15.69 12.02
CA LYS A 135 -1.48 -16.96 12.24
C LYS A 135 -0.64 -17.93 13.10
N ARG A 136 0.65 -18.06 12.81
CA ARG A 136 1.56 -18.92 13.61
C ARG A 136 1.66 -18.46 15.06
N LYS A 137 1.79 -17.13 15.28
CA LYS A 137 1.84 -16.56 16.65
C LYS A 137 0.56 -16.82 17.44
N LYS A 138 -0.60 -16.84 16.80
CA LYS A 138 -1.89 -17.13 17.45
C LYS A 138 -2.02 -18.60 17.84
N ASN A 139 -1.47 -19.51 17.04
CA ASN A 139 -1.54 -20.96 17.29
C ASN A 139 -0.49 -21.44 18.30
N SER A 140 0.48 -20.58 18.67
CA SER A 140 1.56 -20.89 19.64
C SER A 140 1.23 -20.44 21.07
N LYS A 141 0.06 -19.88 21.29
CA LYS A 141 -0.48 -19.47 22.60
C LYS A 141 -1.61 -20.42 23.02
#